data_5d64a1139906ace79fe478f43da9652b
#
_entry.id   5d64a1139906ace79fe478f43da9652b
#
_cell.length_a   1.000
_cell.length_b   1.000
_cell.length_c   1.000
_cell.angle_alpha   90.00
_cell.angle_beta   90.00
_cell.angle_gamma   90.00
#
_symmetry.space_group_name_H-M   'P 1'
#
loop_
_entity.id
_entity.type
_entity.pdbx_description
1 polymer ?
#
loop_
_entity_poly.entity_id
_entity_poly.type
_entity_poly.pdbx_seq_one_letter_code
_entity_poly.pdbx_strand_id
1 'polypeptide(L)'
;MNPNLFVAGVPKAGTTSLFRYLALHPDIHPSSPKEPGYFHPFKIKDMDSGLESYQKCFSGHSGQRYAMEATPGYFYGGRESADAINNFSPDSRAVLVLRNPVERLFSFYKYKKSLGHIDGKLNFGNYIEACRKVPGDQPIQKENYDFWAMIGGNYASLLSDWHSVFGDRLKICFFDDLVKDKHDFVSGICEWLDLDPNLIARKQRGVENKSMLYRSKGLQRVATSFDSLFSGVWYYMPWLKWPFSGIYNLLNAKAHTETISDSQRSELEAYYQDDIGETRTFLEERQIGNLPGWLTK
;
A
#
# COMPACT_ATOMS: atom_id res chain seq x y z
N MET A 1 -13.90 -18.18 4.58
CA MET A 1 -12.65 -18.02 5.37
C MET A 1 -12.40 -16.56 5.60
N ASN A 2 -12.10 -16.18 6.84
CA ASN A 2 -11.70 -14.81 7.14
C ASN A 2 -10.18 -14.68 6.96
N PRO A 3 -9.67 -13.57 6.39
CA PRO A 3 -8.25 -13.32 6.31
C PRO A 3 -7.64 -13.16 7.72
N ASN A 4 -6.40 -13.60 7.84
CA ASN A 4 -5.62 -13.54 9.09
C ASN A 4 -4.21 -12.95 8.89
N LEU A 5 -3.90 -12.45 7.69
CA LEU A 5 -2.69 -11.68 7.40
C LEU A 5 -3.05 -10.43 6.59
N PHE A 6 -2.71 -9.25 7.12
CA PHE A 6 -3.05 -7.97 6.54
C PHE A 6 -1.79 -7.15 6.23
N VAL A 7 -1.55 -6.82 4.96
CA VAL A 7 -0.58 -5.78 4.58
C VAL A 7 -1.33 -4.45 4.57
N ALA A 8 -1.42 -3.83 5.74
CA ALA A 8 -2.36 -2.74 6.02
C ALA A 8 -1.82 -1.34 5.67
N GLY A 9 -0.53 -1.21 5.35
CA GLY A 9 0.06 0.11 5.09
C GLY A 9 1.52 0.05 4.61
N VAL A 10 2.09 1.19 4.22
CA VAL A 10 1.40 2.44 3.91
C VAL A 10 1.26 2.57 2.40
N PRO A 11 0.31 3.35 1.89
CA PRO A 11 0.19 3.55 0.44
C PRO A 11 1.49 4.06 -0.17
N LYS A 12 1.95 3.45 -1.27
CA LYS A 12 3.19 3.79 -2.01
C LYS A 12 4.51 3.41 -1.32
N ALA A 13 4.46 2.44 -0.42
CA ALA A 13 5.64 1.85 0.22
C ALA A 13 5.92 0.40 -0.24
N GLY A 14 5.60 0.03 -1.47
CA GLY A 14 5.96 -1.28 -2.03
C GLY A 14 5.03 -2.44 -1.64
N THR A 15 3.88 -2.18 -1.03
CA THR A 15 2.92 -3.21 -0.59
C THR A 15 2.41 -4.13 -1.69
N THR A 16 2.38 -3.67 -2.95
CA THR A 16 2.03 -4.53 -4.09
C THR A 16 3.13 -5.55 -4.40
N SER A 17 4.39 -5.15 -4.30
CA SER A 17 5.53 -6.05 -4.46
C SER A 17 5.56 -7.07 -3.33
N LEU A 18 5.41 -6.61 -2.09
CA LEU A 18 5.34 -7.48 -0.91
C LEU A 18 4.21 -8.51 -1.04
N PHE A 19 2.99 -8.08 -1.38
CA PHE A 19 1.85 -8.98 -1.61
C PHE A 19 2.16 -10.07 -2.62
N ARG A 20 2.77 -9.69 -3.75
CA ARG A 20 3.13 -10.66 -4.81
C ARG A 20 4.21 -11.64 -4.37
N TYR A 21 5.20 -11.18 -3.60
CA TYR A 21 6.26 -12.08 -3.09
C TYR A 21 5.73 -13.05 -2.05
N LEU A 22 4.94 -12.57 -1.08
CA LEU A 22 4.33 -13.43 -0.07
C LEU A 22 3.35 -14.44 -0.70
N ALA A 23 2.62 -14.05 -1.76
CA ALA A 23 1.73 -14.95 -2.49
C ALA A 23 2.44 -16.11 -3.22
N LEU A 24 3.77 -16.11 -3.30
CA LEU A 24 4.56 -17.24 -3.83
C LEU A 24 4.77 -18.34 -2.79
N HIS A 25 4.52 -18.06 -1.51
CA HIS A 25 4.65 -19.04 -0.45
C HIS A 25 3.45 -20.00 -0.45
N PRO A 26 3.66 -21.35 -0.39
CA PRO A 26 2.56 -22.32 -0.48
C PRO A 26 1.54 -22.22 0.66
N ASP A 27 1.96 -21.75 1.84
CA ASP A 27 1.09 -21.56 3.02
C ASP A 27 0.41 -20.18 3.08
N ILE A 28 0.50 -19.38 2.02
CA ILE A 28 -0.18 -18.07 1.94
C ILE A 28 -1.15 -18.06 0.75
N HIS A 29 -2.42 -17.90 1.04
CA HIS A 29 -3.45 -17.67 0.03
C HIS A 29 -3.75 -16.17 -0.13
N PRO A 30 -3.44 -15.54 -1.26
CA PRO A 30 -3.70 -14.12 -1.48
C PRO A 30 -5.18 -13.86 -1.84
N SER A 31 -5.71 -12.71 -1.42
CA SER A 31 -7.02 -12.25 -1.88
C SER A 31 -7.08 -12.01 -3.39
N SER A 32 -8.22 -12.27 -3.99
CA SER A 32 -8.52 -11.92 -5.38
C SER A 32 -9.89 -11.23 -5.46
N PRO A 33 -9.89 -9.93 -5.85
CA PRO A 33 -8.77 -9.07 -6.21
C PRO A 33 -7.89 -8.66 -5.03
N LYS A 34 -6.67 -8.15 -5.31
CA LYS A 34 -5.88 -7.38 -4.34
C LYS A 34 -6.62 -6.10 -3.98
N GLU A 35 -6.47 -5.65 -2.74
CA GLU A 35 -7.12 -4.44 -2.20
C GLU A 35 -8.66 -4.56 -2.16
N PRO A 36 -9.23 -5.54 -1.44
CA PRO A 36 -10.68 -5.63 -1.27
C PRO A 36 -11.28 -4.38 -0.61
N GLY A 37 -10.52 -3.73 0.29
CA GLY A 37 -10.87 -2.46 0.87
C GLY A 37 -12.07 -2.50 1.81
N TYR A 38 -12.31 -3.61 2.49
CA TYR A 38 -13.45 -3.82 3.36
C TYR A 38 -13.38 -2.99 4.65
N PHE A 39 -12.18 -2.87 5.27
CA PHE A 39 -11.92 -2.12 6.50
C PHE A 39 -11.43 -0.69 6.25
N HIS A 40 -11.73 -0.10 5.09
CA HIS A 40 -11.46 1.33 4.91
C HIS A 40 -12.25 2.16 5.93
N PRO A 41 -11.67 3.21 6.55
CA PRO A 41 -12.35 3.99 7.59
C PRO A 41 -13.69 4.57 7.12
N PHE A 42 -13.79 4.95 5.85
CA PHE A 42 -15.04 5.43 5.26
C PHE A 42 -16.05 4.31 4.87
N LYS A 43 -15.73 3.04 5.14
CA LYS A 43 -16.62 1.89 4.90
C LYS A 43 -17.00 1.14 6.17
N ILE A 44 -16.34 1.39 7.28
CA ILE A 44 -16.52 0.62 8.52
C ILE A 44 -17.96 0.65 9.00
N LYS A 45 -18.68 1.75 8.78
CA LYS A 45 -20.08 1.90 9.16
C LYS A 45 -21.06 1.02 8.36
N ASP A 46 -20.65 0.57 7.17
CA ASP A 46 -21.46 -0.20 6.22
C ASP A 46 -20.92 -1.63 6.02
N MET A 47 -20.12 -2.16 6.95
CA MET A 47 -19.42 -3.43 6.79
C MET A 47 -20.36 -4.62 6.58
N ASP A 48 -21.52 -4.66 7.23
CA ASP A 48 -22.45 -5.79 7.13
C ASP A 48 -22.93 -6.03 5.69
N SER A 49 -23.12 -4.97 4.92
CA SER A 49 -23.60 -5.06 3.52
C SER A 49 -22.57 -5.66 2.54
N GLY A 50 -21.30 -5.70 2.91
CA GLY A 50 -20.20 -6.11 2.04
C GLY A 50 -19.54 -7.44 2.40
N LEU A 51 -19.94 -8.09 3.50
CA LEU A 51 -19.24 -9.24 4.06
C LEU A 51 -19.14 -10.42 3.10
N GLU A 52 -20.24 -10.80 2.46
CA GLU A 52 -20.24 -11.92 1.51
C GLU A 52 -19.30 -11.68 0.33
N SER A 53 -19.34 -10.47 -0.22
CA SER A 53 -18.44 -10.07 -1.33
C SER A 53 -16.97 -10.06 -0.89
N TYR A 54 -16.70 -9.64 0.35
CA TYR A 54 -15.36 -9.68 0.92
C TYR A 54 -14.85 -11.11 1.10
N GLN A 55 -15.67 -11.99 1.66
CA GLN A 55 -15.31 -13.41 1.85
C GLN A 55 -15.08 -14.13 0.52
N LYS A 56 -15.80 -13.76 -0.56
CA LYS A 56 -15.56 -14.29 -1.92
C LYS A 56 -14.16 -14.00 -2.44
N CYS A 57 -13.49 -12.94 -1.95
CA CYS A 57 -12.10 -12.66 -2.33
C CYS A 57 -11.13 -13.75 -1.90
N PHE A 58 -11.54 -14.68 -1.03
CA PHE A 58 -10.72 -15.78 -0.51
C PHE A 58 -11.28 -17.16 -0.88
N SER A 59 -12.16 -17.25 -1.87
CA SER A 59 -12.86 -18.49 -2.26
C SER A 59 -11.93 -19.62 -2.71
N GLY A 60 -10.69 -19.31 -3.13
CA GLY A 60 -9.68 -20.31 -3.51
C GLY A 60 -8.86 -20.86 -2.35
N HIS A 61 -9.10 -20.43 -1.12
CA HIS A 61 -8.37 -20.93 0.05
C HIS A 61 -8.65 -22.44 0.26
N SER A 62 -7.59 -23.23 0.40
CA SER A 62 -7.63 -24.69 0.48
C SER A 62 -6.73 -25.24 1.57
N GLY A 63 -6.71 -24.59 2.74
CA GLY A 63 -5.97 -25.04 3.91
C GLY A 63 -4.62 -24.36 4.14
N GLN A 64 -4.29 -23.32 3.39
CA GLN A 64 -3.11 -22.49 3.67
C GLN A 64 -3.18 -21.92 5.09
N ARG A 65 -2.02 -21.76 5.74
CA ARG A 65 -1.93 -21.20 7.10
C ARG A 65 -2.42 -19.75 7.16
N TYR A 66 -2.17 -18.98 6.11
CA TYR A 66 -2.58 -17.58 6.00
C TYR A 66 -3.47 -17.34 4.79
N ALA A 67 -4.59 -16.66 5.04
CA ALA A 67 -5.37 -15.96 4.03
C ALA A 67 -4.97 -14.48 4.10
N MET A 68 -4.30 -13.99 3.05
CA MET A 68 -3.67 -12.66 3.02
C MET A 68 -4.47 -11.67 2.20
N GLU A 69 -4.69 -10.47 2.75
CA GLU A 69 -5.07 -9.30 1.97
C GLU A 69 -4.04 -8.18 2.06
N ALA A 70 -4.09 -7.23 1.11
CA ALA A 70 -3.23 -6.07 1.12
C ALA A 70 -4.00 -4.83 0.65
N THR A 71 -4.52 -4.08 1.61
CA THR A 71 -5.17 -2.78 1.40
C THR A 71 -4.43 -1.70 2.18
N PRO A 72 -3.45 -1.03 1.57
CA PRO A 72 -2.58 -0.10 2.30
C PRO A 72 -3.28 1.10 2.89
N GLY A 73 -4.47 1.43 2.38
CA GLY A 73 -5.29 2.53 2.88
C GLY A 73 -5.89 2.30 4.27
N TYR A 74 -5.86 1.08 4.79
CA TYR A 74 -6.31 0.80 6.17
C TYR A 74 -5.48 1.53 7.21
N PHE A 75 -4.18 1.71 6.96
CA PHE A 75 -3.29 2.45 7.85
C PHE A 75 -3.87 3.80 8.26
N TYR A 76 -4.47 4.51 7.33
CA TYR A 76 -5.01 5.86 7.54
C TYR A 76 -6.23 5.90 8.48
N GLY A 77 -6.86 4.78 8.74
CA GLY A 77 -7.98 4.68 9.69
C GLY A 77 -7.52 4.54 11.15
N GLY A 78 -6.20 4.49 11.40
CA GLY A 78 -5.63 4.41 12.75
C GLY A 78 -6.32 3.33 13.59
N ARG A 79 -6.74 3.72 14.79
CA ARG A 79 -7.41 2.86 15.76
C ARG A 79 -8.69 2.21 15.22
N GLU A 80 -9.51 2.95 14.48
CA GLU A 80 -10.79 2.47 13.99
C GLU A 80 -10.63 1.29 13.03
N SER A 81 -9.72 1.39 12.04
CA SER A 81 -9.44 0.28 11.12
C SER A 81 -8.75 -0.89 11.81
N ALA A 82 -7.83 -0.62 12.73
CA ALA A 82 -7.14 -1.64 13.50
C ALA A 82 -8.10 -2.46 14.38
N ASP A 83 -8.98 -1.80 15.13
CA ASP A 83 -10.00 -2.45 15.95
C ASP A 83 -11.00 -3.25 15.09
N ALA A 84 -11.44 -2.70 13.96
CA ALA A 84 -12.35 -3.40 13.06
C ALA A 84 -11.75 -4.71 12.52
N ILE A 85 -10.47 -4.70 12.15
CA ILE A 85 -9.75 -5.91 11.72
C ILE A 85 -9.59 -6.89 12.87
N ASN A 86 -9.16 -6.41 14.04
CA ASN A 86 -8.94 -7.26 15.21
C ASN A 86 -10.23 -7.91 15.71
N ASN A 87 -11.34 -7.18 15.71
CA ASN A 87 -12.65 -7.72 16.07
C ASN A 87 -13.14 -8.77 15.06
N PHE A 88 -12.85 -8.57 13.78
CA PHE A 88 -13.21 -9.50 12.73
C PHE A 88 -12.34 -10.77 12.71
N SER A 89 -11.06 -10.64 13.02
CA SER A 89 -10.07 -11.72 13.06
C SER A 89 -9.06 -11.51 14.19
N PRO A 90 -9.39 -11.92 15.43
CA PRO A 90 -8.61 -11.61 16.64
C PRO A 90 -7.16 -12.10 16.62
N ASP A 91 -6.89 -13.22 15.93
CA ASP A 91 -5.53 -13.80 15.82
C ASP A 91 -4.77 -13.33 14.58
N SER A 92 -5.31 -12.35 13.87
CA SER A 92 -4.68 -11.84 12.65
C SER A 92 -3.37 -11.13 12.95
N ARG A 93 -2.45 -11.19 11.97
CA ARG A 93 -1.18 -10.46 11.95
C ARG A 93 -1.25 -9.33 10.93
N ALA A 94 -0.64 -8.19 11.25
CA ALA A 94 -0.60 -7.02 10.38
C ALA A 94 0.85 -6.64 10.04
N VAL A 95 1.07 -6.24 8.78
CA VAL A 95 2.35 -5.72 8.29
C VAL A 95 2.17 -4.30 7.81
N LEU A 96 3.01 -3.40 8.31
CA LEU A 96 3.14 -2.02 7.85
C LEU A 96 4.53 -1.83 7.25
N VAL A 97 4.60 -1.30 6.03
CA VAL A 97 5.86 -0.92 5.39
C VAL A 97 5.91 0.60 5.34
N LEU A 98 6.83 1.20 6.07
CA LEU A 98 7.04 2.65 6.09
C LEU A 98 7.98 3.08 4.96
N ARG A 99 7.87 4.30 4.54
CA ARG A 99 8.73 4.94 3.54
C ARG A 99 8.95 6.40 3.90
N ASN A 100 10.09 6.97 3.50
CA ASN A 100 10.29 8.41 3.61
C ASN A 100 9.01 9.16 3.17
N PRO A 101 8.40 10.00 4.04
CA PRO A 101 7.08 10.59 3.77
C PRO A 101 7.09 11.54 2.57
N VAL A 102 8.20 12.23 2.29
CA VAL A 102 8.35 13.09 1.11
C VAL A 102 8.30 12.27 -0.17
N GLU A 103 9.11 11.21 -0.24
CA GLU A 103 9.16 10.30 -1.39
C GLU A 103 7.83 9.55 -1.59
N ARG A 104 7.17 9.19 -0.49
CA ARG A 104 5.86 8.56 -0.51
C ARG A 104 4.80 9.50 -1.08
N LEU A 105 4.75 10.76 -0.62
CA LEU A 105 3.81 11.77 -1.09
C LEU A 105 3.96 12.00 -2.60
N PHE A 106 5.20 12.16 -3.08
CA PHE A 106 5.47 12.34 -4.50
C PHE A 106 5.06 11.10 -5.32
N SER A 107 5.35 9.89 -4.79
CA SER A 107 4.92 8.64 -5.42
C SER A 107 3.38 8.51 -5.46
N PHE A 108 2.68 9.00 -4.43
CA PHE A 108 1.23 9.00 -4.37
C PHE A 108 0.62 9.97 -5.40
N TYR A 109 1.14 11.20 -5.45
CA TYR A 109 0.77 12.18 -6.47
C TYR A 109 0.90 11.60 -7.89
N LYS A 110 2.07 11.03 -8.24
CA LYS A 110 2.28 10.41 -9.55
C LYS A 110 1.28 9.31 -9.84
N TYR A 111 1.00 8.48 -8.84
CA TYR A 111 0.05 7.38 -8.97
C TYR A 111 -1.38 7.89 -9.19
N LYS A 112 -1.86 8.84 -8.40
CA LYS A 112 -3.20 9.41 -8.55
C LYS A 112 -3.37 10.15 -9.89
N LYS A 113 -2.35 10.86 -10.32
CA LYS A 113 -2.30 11.48 -11.65
C LYS A 113 -2.37 10.44 -12.77
N SER A 114 -1.68 9.32 -12.64
CA SER A 114 -1.72 8.22 -13.61
C SER A 114 -3.09 7.54 -13.69
N LEU A 115 -3.84 7.51 -12.60
CA LEU A 115 -5.22 6.99 -12.58
C LEU A 115 -6.26 8.01 -13.10
N GLY A 116 -5.86 9.28 -13.27
CA GLY A 116 -6.80 10.37 -13.64
C GLY A 116 -7.69 10.83 -12.48
N HIS A 117 -7.37 10.46 -11.24
CA HIS A 117 -8.08 10.91 -10.04
C HIS A 117 -7.81 12.39 -9.74
N ILE A 118 -6.64 12.89 -10.11
CA ILE A 118 -6.30 14.32 -10.07
C ILE A 118 -6.03 14.83 -11.48
N ASP A 119 -6.19 16.15 -11.69
CA ASP A 119 -6.01 16.76 -13.01
C ASP A 119 -4.58 16.49 -13.52
N GLY A 120 -4.49 16.05 -14.77
CA GLY A 120 -3.22 15.82 -15.44
C GLY A 120 -2.35 17.07 -15.59
N LYS A 121 -2.94 18.28 -15.54
CA LYS A 121 -2.23 19.57 -15.58
C LYS A 121 -1.71 20.01 -14.20
N LEU A 122 -2.22 19.43 -13.10
CA LEU A 122 -1.78 19.77 -11.77
C LEU A 122 -0.31 19.38 -11.62
N ASN A 123 0.59 20.31 -11.32
CA ASN A 123 1.97 20.03 -10.97
C ASN A 123 2.11 19.68 -9.48
N PHE A 124 3.27 19.17 -9.07
CA PHE A 124 3.46 18.71 -7.69
C PHE A 124 3.35 19.85 -6.65
N GLY A 125 3.84 21.05 -6.94
CA GLY A 125 3.68 22.20 -6.05
C GLY A 125 2.21 22.54 -5.79
N ASN A 126 1.41 22.64 -6.84
CA ASN A 126 -0.03 22.90 -6.72
C ASN A 126 -0.77 21.74 -6.02
N TYR A 127 -0.27 20.51 -6.14
CA TYR A 127 -0.80 19.37 -5.41
C TYR A 127 -0.51 19.46 -3.90
N ILE A 128 0.69 19.90 -3.49
CA ILE A 128 1.03 20.19 -2.09
C ILE A 128 0.07 21.24 -1.52
N GLU A 129 -0.13 22.34 -2.24
CA GLU A 129 -1.07 23.40 -1.83
C GLU A 129 -2.52 22.90 -1.71
N ALA A 130 -2.94 22.00 -2.58
CA ALA A 130 -4.27 21.37 -2.48
C ALA A 130 -4.37 20.45 -1.26
N CYS A 131 -3.31 19.70 -0.94
CA CYS A 131 -3.25 18.86 0.27
C CYS A 131 -3.32 19.70 1.56
N ARG A 132 -2.68 20.86 1.60
CA ARG A 132 -2.72 21.80 2.76
C ARG A 132 -4.09 22.36 3.06
N LYS A 133 -4.97 22.40 2.06
CA LYS A 133 -6.36 22.85 2.25
C LYS A 133 -7.24 21.82 2.96
N VAL A 134 -6.79 20.60 3.06
CA VAL A 134 -7.47 19.57 3.87
C VAL A 134 -7.14 19.85 5.35
N PRO A 135 -8.13 20.15 6.20
CA PRO A 135 -7.88 20.40 7.61
C PRO A 135 -7.23 19.18 8.29
N GLY A 136 -6.24 19.45 9.18
CA GLY A 136 -5.46 18.38 9.81
C GLY A 136 -6.26 17.46 10.73
N ASP A 137 -7.37 17.97 11.28
CA ASP A 137 -8.33 17.25 12.12
C ASP A 137 -9.46 16.57 11.35
N GLN A 138 -9.53 16.81 10.03
CA GLN A 138 -10.55 16.19 9.20
C GLN A 138 -10.26 14.70 9.01
N PRO A 139 -11.20 13.81 9.37
CA PRO A 139 -11.04 12.38 9.13
C PRO A 139 -10.95 12.08 7.63
N ILE A 140 -10.25 11.01 7.31
CA ILE A 140 -10.17 10.55 5.94
C ILE A 140 -11.55 10.09 5.44
N GLN A 141 -11.91 10.59 4.26
CA GLN A 141 -13.16 10.28 3.57
C GLN A 141 -12.85 9.95 2.11
N LYS A 142 -13.81 9.36 1.42
CA LYS A 142 -13.67 9.03 0.01
C LYS A 142 -13.38 10.26 -0.84
N GLU A 143 -14.01 11.39 -0.50
CA GLU A 143 -13.96 12.66 -1.22
C GLU A 143 -12.60 13.37 -1.05
N ASN A 144 -11.99 13.26 0.13
CA ASN A 144 -10.70 13.93 0.42
C ASN A 144 -9.48 13.00 0.25
N TYR A 145 -9.68 11.70 0.01
CA TYR A 145 -8.64 10.66 0.00
C TYR A 145 -7.43 11.02 -0.88
N ASP A 146 -7.67 11.63 -2.03
CA ASP A 146 -6.62 11.94 -2.99
C ASP A 146 -5.72 13.11 -2.56
N PHE A 147 -6.19 13.96 -1.65
CA PHE A 147 -5.46 15.10 -1.08
C PHE A 147 -5.11 14.91 0.40
N TRP A 148 -5.65 13.90 1.06
CA TRP A 148 -5.31 13.54 2.44
C TRP A 148 -3.90 12.94 2.59
N ALA A 149 -3.26 12.62 1.47
CA ALA A 149 -1.99 11.93 1.43
C ALA A 149 -0.83 12.67 2.14
N MET A 150 -0.88 14.00 2.24
CA MET A 150 0.11 14.77 3.00
C MET A 150 -0.03 14.47 4.49
N ILE A 151 -1.23 14.55 5.04
CA ILE A 151 -1.55 14.21 6.44
C ILE A 151 -1.17 12.75 6.72
N GLY A 152 -1.48 11.83 5.79
CA GLY A 152 -1.15 10.41 5.91
C GLY A 152 0.35 10.07 5.84
N GLY A 153 1.22 11.08 5.76
CA GLY A 153 2.68 10.95 5.91
C GLY A 153 3.15 11.17 7.35
N ASN A 154 2.28 11.66 8.23
CA ASN A 154 2.51 11.71 9.65
C ASN A 154 2.18 10.33 10.23
N TYR A 155 3.20 9.61 10.64
CA TYR A 155 3.09 8.19 11.01
C TYR A 155 2.91 7.94 12.50
N ALA A 156 3.45 8.79 13.36
CA ALA A 156 3.64 8.51 14.78
C ALA A 156 2.34 8.12 15.50
N SER A 157 1.30 8.96 15.36
CA SER A 157 0.00 8.69 15.98
C SER A 157 -0.67 7.43 15.44
N LEU A 158 -0.65 7.25 14.10
CA LEU A 158 -1.22 6.09 13.45
C LEU A 158 -0.50 4.79 13.82
N LEU A 159 0.84 4.81 13.94
CA LEU A 159 1.62 3.66 14.41
C LEU A 159 1.28 3.29 15.85
N SER A 160 1.11 4.30 16.72
CA SER A 160 0.70 4.09 18.09
C SER A 160 -0.68 3.41 18.17
N ASP A 161 -1.64 3.86 17.35
CA ASP A 161 -2.95 3.26 17.24
C ASP A 161 -2.88 1.79 16.83
N TRP A 162 -2.20 1.51 15.73
CA TRP A 162 -2.04 0.13 15.21
C TRP A 162 -1.34 -0.78 16.21
N HIS A 163 -0.27 -0.29 16.84
CA HIS A 163 0.47 -1.07 17.82
C HIS A 163 -0.34 -1.34 19.08
N SER A 164 -1.17 -0.38 19.52
CA SER A 164 -2.02 -0.56 20.70
C SER A 164 -3.05 -1.69 20.54
N VAL A 165 -3.41 -2.02 19.30
CA VAL A 165 -4.38 -3.09 18.98
C VAL A 165 -3.67 -4.42 18.69
N PHE A 166 -2.59 -4.38 17.91
CA PHE A 166 -1.93 -5.60 17.44
C PHE A 166 -0.75 -6.05 18.30
N GLY A 167 -0.08 -5.16 19.04
CA GLY A 167 1.12 -5.50 19.82
C GLY A 167 2.15 -6.26 19.00
N ASP A 168 2.59 -7.43 19.48
CA ASP A 168 3.57 -8.31 18.80
C ASP A 168 3.05 -8.91 17.49
N ARG A 169 1.76 -8.81 17.22
CA ARG A 169 1.15 -9.22 15.96
C ARG A 169 1.28 -8.15 14.86
N LEU A 170 1.93 -7.01 15.15
CA LEU A 170 2.27 -5.96 14.20
C LEU A 170 3.73 -6.05 13.79
N LYS A 171 4.01 -6.27 12.51
CA LYS A 171 5.35 -6.16 11.91
C LYS A 171 5.50 -4.81 11.21
N ILE A 172 6.45 -4.00 11.69
CA ILE A 172 6.83 -2.74 11.03
C ILE A 172 8.11 -2.99 10.25
N CYS A 173 8.10 -2.61 8.97
CA CYS A 173 9.19 -2.77 8.02
C CYS A 173 9.45 -1.45 7.28
N PHE A 174 10.56 -1.37 6.55
CA PHE A 174 10.93 -0.18 5.79
C PHE A 174 11.05 -0.50 4.29
N PHE A 175 10.54 0.41 3.46
CA PHE A 175 10.65 0.32 1.99
C PHE A 175 12.10 0.30 1.52
N ASP A 176 12.98 0.96 2.26
CA ASP A 176 14.42 1.03 2.03
C ASP A 176 15.04 -0.39 2.03
N ASP A 177 14.63 -1.26 2.97
CA ASP A 177 15.09 -2.65 3.05
C ASP A 177 14.56 -3.47 1.86
N LEU A 178 13.30 -3.26 1.46
CA LEU A 178 12.73 -3.92 0.28
C LEU A 178 13.50 -3.55 -1.00
N VAL A 179 13.99 -2.31 -1.11
CA VAL A 179 14.77 -1.86 -2.27
C VAL A 179 16.19 -2.39 -2.20
N LYS A 180 16.78 -2.46 -1.01
CA LYS A 180 18.14 -2.93 -0.77
C LYS A 180 18.29 -4.42 -1.08
N ASP A 181 17.46 -5.25 -0.46
CA ASP A 181 17.41 -6.69 -0.69
C ASP A 181 15.99 -7.24 -0.51
N LYS A 182 15.34 -7.53 -1.63
CA LYS A 182 13.98 -8.06 -1.65
C LYS A 182 13.87 -9.44 -1.00
N HIS A 183 14.91 -10.27 -1.16
CA HIS A 183 14.89 -11.63 -0.65
C HIS A 183 15.00 -11.61 0.87
N ASP A 184 15.97 -10.90 1.41
CA ASP A 184 16.18 -10.75 2.84
C ASP A 184 14.96 -10.11 3.51
N PHE A 185 14.41 -9.06 2.91
CA PHE A 185 13.19 -8.39 3.38
C PHE A 185 11.99 -9.34 3.50
N VAL A 186 11.74 -10.16 2.47
CA VAL A 186 10.62 -11.10 2.46
C VAL A 186 10.88 -12.27 3.38
N SER A 187 12.14 -12.76 3.45
CA SER A 187 12.55 -13.82 4.38
C SER A 187 12.29 -13.44 5.83
N GLY A 188 12.66 -12.22 6.25
CA GLY A 188 12.41 -11.75 7.61
C GLY A 188 10.91 -11.63 7.97
N ILE A 189 10.05 -11.39 6.97
CA ILE A 189 8.59 -11.42 7.18
C ILE A 189 8.10 -12.88 7.28
N CYS A 190 8.60 -13.80 6.45
CA CYS A 190 8.25 -15.22 6.53
C CYS A 190 8.65 -15.82 7.89
N GLU A 191 9.86 -15.54 8.35
CA GLU A 191 10.33 -15.97 9.67
C GLU A 191 9.43 -15.46 10.80
N TRP A 192 9.04 -14.18 10.76
CA TRP A 192 8.09 -13.62 11.72
C TRP A 192 6.70 -14.26 11.65
N LEU A 193 6.30 -14.76 10.47
CA LEU A 193 5.07 -15.53 10.25
C LEU A 193 5.21 -17.01 10.64
N ASP A 194 6.37 -17.45 11.12
CA ASP A 194 6.73 -18.86 11.36
C ASP A 194 6.59 -19.72 10.08
N LEU A 195 7.02 -19.18 8.95
CA LEU A 195 7.04 -19.83 7.64
C LEU A 195 8.47 -20.03 7.16
N ASP A 196 8.74 -21.12 6.43
CA ASP A 196 10.06 -21.37 5.84
C ASP A 196 10.31 -20.47 4.62
N PRO A 197 11.20 -19.47 4.68
CA PRO A 197 11.44 -18.55 3.57
C PRO A 197 11.99 -19.23 2.31
N ASN A 198 12.59 -20.43 2.44
CA ASN A 198 13.12 -21.18 1.30
C ASN A 198 12.03 -21.73 0.37
N LEU A 199 10.79 -21.81 0.84
CA LEU A 199 9.64 -22.23 0.03
C LEU A 199 9.18 -21.15 -0.96
N ILE A 200 9.66 -19.91 -0.82
CA ILE A 200 9.44 -18.86 -1.83
C ILE A 200 10.33 -19.14 -3.04
N ALA A 201 9.71 -19.42 -4.17
CA ALA A 201 10.41 -19.71 -5.40
C ALA A 201 11.34 -18.55 -5.79
N ARG A 202 12.66 -18.80 -5.86
CA ARG A 202 13.71 -17.82 -6.26
C ARG A 202 13.52 -17.26 -7.69
N LYS A 203 12.51 -17.68 -8.41
CA LYS A 203 12.37 -17.53 -9.87
C LYS A 203 11.47 -16.39 -10.35
N GLN A 204 11.21 -15.34 -9.59
CA GLN A 204 10.56 -14.16 -10.18
C GLN A 204 11.43 -12.91 -10.07
N ARG A 205 12.35 -12.79 -11.01
CA ARG A 205 13.05 -11.54 -11.32
C ARG A 205 12.09 -10.58 -12.01
N GLY A 206 11.96 -9.38 -11.48
CA GLY A 206 11.46 -8.22 -12.23
C GLY A 206 9.98 -7.93 -12.10
N VAL A 207 9.52 -7.45 -10.95
CA VAL A 207 8.28 -6.67 -10.88
C VAL A 207 8.60 -5.31 -10.29
N GLU A 208 9.08 -4.40 -11.14
CA GLU A 208 9.10 -2.99 -10.81
C GLU A 208 7.80 -2.35 -11.31
N ASN A 209 6.90 -1.99 -10.38
CA ASN A 209 5.75 -1.15 -10.70
C ASN A 209 6.22 0.31 -10.88
N LYS A 210 6.67 0.65 -12.06
CA LYS A 210 6.89 2.06 -12.44
C LYS A 210 5.54 2.69 -12.73
N SER A 211 5.18 3.73 -11.99
CA SER A 211 4.01 4.56 -12.31
C SER A 211 4.24 5.23 -13.66
N MET A 212 3.44 4.89 -14.65
CA MET A 212 3.50 5.49 -15.99
C MET A 212 2.35 6.49 -16.17
N LEU A 213 2.61 7.62 -16.80
CA LEU A 213 1.58 8.52 -17.28
C LEU A 213 1.01 8.01 -18.60
N TYR A 214 -0.23 8.38 -18.90
CA TYR A 214 -0.90 8.02 -20.13
C TYR A 214 -1.11 9.25 -21.03
N ARG A 215 -0.86 9.09 -22.33
CA ARG A 215 -1.03 10.13 -23.33
C ARG A 215 -2.51 10.46 -23.58
N SER A 216 -3.38 9.45 -23.50
CA SER A 216 -4.81 9.57 -23.82
C SER A 216 -5.68 9.03 -22.70
N LYS A 217 -6.52 9.93 -22.11
CA LYS A 217 -7.53 9.58 -21.11
C LYS A 217 -8.61 8.65 -21.68
N GLY A 218 -8.95 8.79 -22.96
CA GLY A 218 -9.92 7.91 -23.63
C GLY A 218 -9.42 6.49 -23.76
N LEU A 219 -8.18 6.28 -24.24
CA LEU A 219 -7.53 5.00 -24.32
C LEU A 219 -7.35 4.35 -22.93
N GLN A 220 -7.09 5.16 -21.90
CA GLN A 220 -6.99 4.67 -20.53
C GLN A 220 -8.34 4.16 -20.01
N ARG A 221 -9.44 4.90 -20.23
CA ARG A 221 -10.79 4.46 -19.83
C ARG A 221 -11.18 3.15 -20.53
N VAL A 222 -10.91 3.04 -21.82
CA VAL A 222 -11.16 1.82 -22.58
C VAL A 222 -10.33 0.67 -22.02
N ALA A 223 -9.05 0.87 -21.75
CA ALA A 223 -8.17 -0.16 -21.21
C ALA A 223 -8.58 -0.61 -19.80
N THR A 224 -8.97 0.32 -18.93
CA THR A 224 -9.44 -0.02 -17.55
C THR A 224 -10.79 -0.72 -17.58
N SER A 225 -11.72 -0.32 -18.47
CA SER A 225 -13.00 -1.01 -18.65
C SER A 225 -12.80 -2.41 -19.24
N PHE A 226 -11.87 -2.57 -20.17
CA PHE A 226 -11.50 -3.86 -20.75
C PHE A 226 -10.84 -4.76 -19.70
N ASP A 227 -9.95 -4.21 -18.87
CA ASP A 227 -9.28 -4.93 -17.79
C ASP A 227 -10.29 -5.42 -16.73
N SER A 228 -11.30 -4.62 -16.40
CA SER A 228 -12.38 -5.00 -15.47
C SER A 228 -13.32 -6.07 -16.05
N LEU A 229 -13.69 -5.96 -17.31
CA LEU A 229 -14.54 -6.94 -18.00
C LEU A 229 -13.87 -8.31 -18.13
N PHE A 230 -12.57 -8.35 -18.36
CA PHE A 230 -11.78 -9.57 -18.54
C PHE A 230 -10.98 -10.00 -17.33
N SER A 231 -11.23 -9.43 -16.16
CA SER A 231 -10.51 -9.74 -14.92
C SER A 231 -10.51 -11.23 -14.58
N GLY A 232 -11.63 -11.93 -14.81
CA GLY A 232 -11.73 -13.37 -14.63
C GLY A 232 -10.87 -14.17 -15.61
N VAL A 233 -10.79 -13.73 -16.87
CA VAL A 233 -9.96 -14.40 -17.90
C VAL A 233 -8.47 -14.19 -17.59
N TRP A 234 -8.08 -13.00 -17.15
CA TRP A 234 -6.70 -12.68 -16.75
C TRP A 234 -6.23 -13.51 -15.55
N TYR A 235 -7.15 -13.90 -14.68
CA TYR A 235 -6.85 -14.78 -13.55
C TYR A 235 -6.41 -16.18 -14.01
N TYR A 236 -7.15 -16.76 -14.97
CA TYR A 236 -6.86 -18.11 -15.48
C TYR A 236 -5.79 -18.14 -16.59
N MET A 237 -5.62 -17.05 -17.34
CA MET A 237 -4.72 -16.95 -18.50
C MET A 237 -3.90 -15.64 -18.48
N PRO A 238 -3.01 -15.45 -17.50
CA PRO A 238 -2.27 -14.18 -17.33
C PRO A 238 -1.32 -13.88 -18.51
N TRP A 239 -0.89 -14.89 -19.25
CA TRP A 239 -0.03 -14.74 -20.42
C TRP A 239 -0.73 -14.03 -21.59
N LEU A 240 -2.07 -14.11 -21.68
CA LEU A 240 -2.85 -13.38 -22.68
C LEU A 240 -2.88 -11.86 -22.42
N LYS A 241 -2.73 -11.44 -21.17
CA LYS A 241 -2.68 -10.02 -20.79
C LYS A 241 -1.38 -9.33 -21.27
N TRP A 242 -0.29 -10.08 -21.37
CA TRP A 242 1.05 -9.53 -21.59
C TRP A 242 1.22 -8.80 -22.94
N PRO A 243 0.82 -9.35 -24.09
CA PRO A 243 0.90 -8.65 -25.37
C PRO A 243 0.04 -7.38 -25.42
N PHE A 244 -1.17 -7.42 -24.85
CA PHE A 244 -2.07 -6.26 -24.82
C PHE A 244 -1.51 -5.13 -23.93
N SER A 245 -0.96 -5.46 -22.76
CA SER A 245 -0.32 -4.48 -21.89
C SER A 245 0.95 -3.89 -22.52
N GLY A 246 1.72 -4.67 -23.25
CA GLY A 246 2.90 -4.23 -24.00
C GLY A 246 2.56 -3.21 -25.09
N ILE A 247 1.61 -3.52 -25.94
CA ILE A 247 1.13 -2.64 -27.03
C ILE A 247 0.50 -1.37 -26.44
N TYR A 248 -0.35 -1.52 -25.41
CA TYR A 248 -0.96 -0.40 -24.72
C TYR A 248 0.08 0.55 -24.12
N ASN A 249 1.09 0.01 -23.42
CA ASN A 249 2.16 0.81 -22.84
C ASN A 249 3.01 1.50 -23.91
N LEU A 250 3.31 0.83 -25.02
CA LEU A 250 4.05 1.41 -26.14
C LEU A 250 3.32 2.61 -26.75
N LEU A 251 2.02 2.52 -26.90
CA LEU A 251 1.18 3.55 -27.52
C LEU A 251 0.80 4.68 -26.57
N ASN A 252 0.56 4.38 -25.30
CA ASN A 252 -0.06 5.32 -24.36
C ASN A 252 0.80 5.68 -23.14
N ALA A 253 1.88 4.95 -22.85
CA ALA A 253 2.75 5.28 -21.72
C ALA A 253 3.61 6.52 -22.02
N LYS A 254 3.66 7.45 -21.07
CA LYS A 254 4.56 8.59 -21.06
C LYS A 254 5.40 8.53 -19.79
N ALA A 255 6.70 8.67 -19.91
CA ALA A 255 7.58 8.76 -18.75
C ALA A 255 7.20 9.98 -17.89
N HIS A 256 7.17 9.80 -16.59
CA HIS A 256 6.99 10.90 -15.65
C HIS A 256 8.32 11.66 -15.57
N THR A 257 8.38 12.85 -16.16
CA THR A 257 9.59 13.69 -16.17
C THR A 257 9.67 14.66 -14.99
N GLU A 258 8.57 14.79 -14.24
CA GLU A 258 8.50 15.68 -13.08
C GLU A 258 9.32 15.13 -11.92
N THR A 259 10.11 15.99 -11.28
CA THR A 259 10.95 15.70 -10.11
C THR A 259 10.57 16.63 -8.96
N ILE A 260 10.92 16.26 -7.73
CA ILE A 260 10.79 17.13 -6.57
C ILE A 260 11.91 18.18 -6.68
N SER A 261 11.58 19.48 -6.61
CA SER A 261 12.60 20.53 -6.51
C SER A 261 13.21 20.55 -5.09
N ASP A 262 14.42 21.12 -4.97
CA ASP A 262 15.07 21.26 -3.65
C ASP A 262 14.23 22.07 -2.67
N SER A 263 13.58 23.12 -3.14
CA SER A 263 12.65 23.94 -2.34
C SER A 263 11.47 23.14 -1.81
N GLN A 264 10.80 22.35 -2.69
CA GLN A 264 9.69 21.49 -2.29
C GLN A 264 10.13 20.39 -1.32
N ARG A 265 11.33 19.85 -1.54
CA ARG A 265 11.90 18.84 -0.64
C ARG A 265 12.13 19.41 0.75
N SER A 266 12.84 20.54 0.85
CA SER A 266 13.13 21.19 2.12
C SER A 266 11.85 21.60 2.87
N GLU A 267 10.85 22.09 2.14
CA GLU A 267 9.55 22.45 2.70
C GLU A 267 8.80 21.25 3.28
N LEU A 268 8.78 20.11 2.56
CA LEU A 268 8.14 18.89 3.03
C LEU A 268 8.93 18.19 4.15
N GLU A 269 10.26 18.24 4.10
CA GLU A 269 11.11 17.76 5.19
C GLU A 269 10.85 18.53 6.48
N ALA A 270 10.74 19.85 6.40
CA ALA A 270 10.36 20.69 7.54
C ALA A 270 8.95 20.39 8.06
N TYR A 271 7.99 20.12 7.15
CA TYR A 271 6.62 19.75 7.55
C TYR A 271 6.55 18.43 8.31
N TYR A 272 7.37 17.45 7.94
CA TYR A 272 7.36 16.12 8.57
C TYR A 272 8.36 15.97 9.74
N GLN A 273 9.19 16.98 10.03
CA GLN A 273 10.31 16.88 10.95
C GLN A 273 9.90 16.40 12.34
N ASP A 274 8.85 16.98 12.90
CA ASP A 274 8.38 16.66 14.26
C ASP A 274 7.84 15.22 14.30
N ASP A 275 6.98 14.84 13.34
CA ASP A 275 6.43 13.48 13.25
C ASP A 275 7.51 12.42 12.99
N ILE A 276 8.54 12.74 12.20
CA ILE A 276 9.70 11.86 11.99
C ILE A 276 10.42 11.62 13.33
N GLY A 277 10.60 12.66 14.14
CA GLY A 277 11.18 12.55 15.47
C GLY A 277 10.35 11.68 16.42
N GLU A 278 9.04 11.89 16.45
CA GLU A 278 8.10 11.08 17.23
C GLU A 278 8.05 9.63 16.73
N THR A 279 8.02 9.43 15.41
CA THR A 279 8.07 8.10 14.78
C THR A 279 9.35 7.36 15.17
N ARG A 280 10.51 8.03 15.14
CA ARG A 280 11.78 7.46 15.57
C ARG A 280 11.72 7.03 17.03
N THR A 281 11.29 7.91 17.93
CA THR A 281 11.16 7.62 19.36
C THR A 281 10.25 6.41 19.60
N PHE A 282 9.09 6.36 18.92
CA PHE A 282 8.17 5.23 18.99
C PHE A 282 8.82 3.90 18.60
N LEU A 283 9.65 3.90 17.54
CA LEU A 283 10.32 2.68 17.05
C LEU A 283 11.47 2.26 17.98
N GLU A 284 12.27 3.21 18.48
CA GLU A 284 13.38 2.95 19.40
C GLU A 284 12.90 2.37 20.75
N GLU A 285 11.84 2.93 21.34
CA GLU A 285 11.22 2.41 22.56
C GLU A 285 10.76 0.95 22.42
N ARG A 286 10.43 0.52 21.21
CA ARG A 286 9.99 -0.86 20.88
C ARG A 286 11.11 -1.72 20.33
N GLN A 287 12.35 -1.25 20.41
CA GLN A 287 13.54 -1.93 19.97
C GLN A 287 13.49 -2.37 18.49
N ILE A 288 12.76 -1.61 17.66
CA ILE A 288 12.74 -1.80 16.21
C ILE A 288 14.01 -1.18 15.65
N GLY A 289 14.98 -2.02 15.34
CA GLY A 289 16.30 -1.63 14.83
C GLY A 289 16.33 -1.40 13.32
N ASN A 290 17.56 -1.15 12.80
CA ASN A 290 17.83 -0.93 11.37
C ASN A 290 17.01 0.23 10.76
N LEU A 291 16.89 1.34 11.52
CA LEU A 291 16.17 2.51 11.07
C LEU A 291 16.79 3.08 9.78
N PRO A 292 16.01 3.42 8.76
CA PRO A 292 16.51 4.02 7.53
C PRO A 292 17.00 5.45 7.77
N GLY A 293 17.89 5.94 6.90
CA GLY A 293 18.56 7.23 7.05
C GLY A 293 17.64 8.44 7.15
N TRP A 294 16.39 8.37 6.71
CA TRP A 294 15.42 9.45 6.86
C TRP A 294 14.81 9.54 8.29
N LEU A 295 14.97 8.50 9.11
CA LEU A 295 14.61 8.49 10.54
C LEU A 295 15.79 8.84 11.46
N THR A 296 17.03 8.80 10.95
CA THR A 296 18.24 8.97 11.76
C THR A 296 18.95 10.31 11.54
N LYS A 297 18.44 11.13 10.63
CA LYS A 297 18.98 12.47 10.33
C LYS A 297 18.52 13.52 11.33
#